data_bacb50b6a836f0b08060234b64921e2a
#
_entry.id   bacb50b6a836f0b08060234b64921e2a
#
_cell.length_a   1.000
_cell.length_b   1.000
_cell.length_c   1.000
_cell.angle_alpha   90.00
_cell.angle_beta   90.00
_cell.angle_gamma   90.00
#
_symmetry.space_group_name_H-M   'P 1'
#
loop_
_entity.id
_entity.type
_entity.pdbx_description
1 polymer ?
#
loop_
_entity_poly.entity_id
_entity_poly.type
_entity_poly.pdbx_seq_one_letter_code
_entity_poly.pdbx_strand_id
1 'polypeptide(L)'
;MARPRNNSKIQIPPRVKGFNPQGYYGNPSRAINLNIEEFEVIRLLDYENLSQLEASKIMEISRPSLTRIYDRARKKIAKALIEVHPIRIEGGKIVYDEHWYECLKCKSHFNNPNVEDLNSCTLCSSTDILKVEVEK
;
A
#
# COMPACT_ATOMS: atom_id res chain seq x y z
N MET A 1 -22.08 1.44 21.71
CA MET A 1 -20.97 2.35 21.53
C MET A 1 -20.52 2.33 20.08
N ALA A 2 -20.49 3.48 19.49
CA ALA A 2 -20.00 3.56 18.13
C ALA A 2 -18.48 3.33 18.15
N ARG A 3 -18.05 2.28 17.52
CA ARG A 3 -16.63 1.99 17.39
C ARG A 3 -16.02 2.93 16.38
N PRO A 4 -14.91 3.60 16.69
CA PRO A 4 -14.22 4.38 15.69
C PRO A 4 -13.91 3.51 14.48
N ARG A 5 -13.99 4.08 13.29
CA ARG A 5 -13.66 3.33 12.11
C ARG A 5 -12.20 2.88 12.18
N ASN A 6 -12.01 1.58 12.13
CA ASN A 6 -10.66 1.05 12.18
C ASN A 6 -9.91 1.31 10.90
N ASN A 7 -8.65 1.68 11.06
CA ASN A 7 -7.74 1.71 9.94
C ASN A 7 -7.36 0.27 9.57
N SER A 8 -7.18 0.04 8.29
CA SER A 8 -6.69 -1.24 7.81
C SER A 8 -5.22 -1.40 8.18
N LYS A 9 -4.88 -2.56 8.71
CA LYS A 9 -3.49 -2.86 9.06
C LYS A 9 -2.73 -3.31 7.82
N ILE A 10 -1.59 -2.70 7.59
CA ILE A 10 -0.77 -2.96 6.41
C ILE A 10 0.53 -3.61 6.87
N GLN A 11 0.81 -4.81 6.33
CA GLN A 11 2.04 -5.53 6.69
C GLN A 11 3.27 -4.93 6.04
N ILE A 12 3.17 -4.57 4.77
CA ILE A 12 4.33 -4.11 3.98
C ILE A 12 3.93 -2.86 3.21
N PRO A 13 4.66 -1.75 3.37
CA PRO A 13 4.38 -0.57 2.55
C PRO A 13 4.61 -0.85 1.07
N PRO A 14 3.85 -0.21 0.18
CA PRO A 14 4.13 -0.34 -1.25
C PRO A 14 5.55 0.12 -1.57
N ARG A 15 6.20 -0.60 -2.49
CA ARG A 15 7.58 -0.29 -2.90
C ARG A 15 7.63 0.74 -4.01
N VAL A 16 6.48 1.11 -4.57
CA VAL A 16 6.38 2.09 -5.64
C VAL A 16 5.25 3.06 -5.33
N LYS A 17 5.28 4.20 -5.96
CA LYS A 17 4.24 5.23 -5.78
C LYS A 17 3.25 5.26 -6.93
N GLY A 18 3.38 4.33 -7.87
CA GLY A 18 2.45 4.22 -8.97
C GLY A 18 3.04 3.55 -10.19
N PHE A 19 2.24 3.50 -11.24
CA PHE A 19 2.61 2.91 -12.53
C PHE A 19 2.15 3.85 -13.63
N ASN A 20 2.99 4.04 -14.62
CA ASN A 20 2.66 4.85 -15.79
C ASN A 20 2.55 3.98 -17.04
N PRO A 21 1.55 4.22 -17.89
CA PRO A 21 1.47 3.52 -19.17
C PRO A 21 2.70 3.83 -20.03
N GLN A 22 3.27 2.80 -20.61
CA GLN A 22 4.42 2.93 -21.49
C GLN A 22 3.92 2.97 -22.94
N GLY A 23 4.51 3.85 -23.75
CA GLY A 23 4.14 3.93 -25.16
C GLY A 23 2.83 4.66 -25.45
N TYR A 24 2.28 5.34 -24.45
CA TYR A 24 1.03 6.08 -24.60
C TYR A 24 1.25 7.53 -24.20
N TYR A 25 0.76 8.46 -25.01
CA TYR A 25 0.95 9.90 -24.83
C TYR A 25 -0.34 10.58 -24.36
N GLY A 26 -1.11 9.93 -23.51
CA GLY A 26 -2.32 10.49 -22.97
C GLY A 26 -2.07 11.51 -21.85
N ASN A 27 -3.16 12.01 -21.28
CA ASN A 27 -3.10 13.04 -20.26
C ASN A 27 -2.74 12.43 -18.90
N PRO A 28 -1.55 12.74 -18.34
CA PRO A 28 -1.14 12.19 -17.06
C PRO A 28 -1.97 12.66 -15.87
N SER A 29 -2.78 13.71 -16.04
CA SER A 29 -3.65 14.18 -14.95
C SER A 29 -4.82 13.25 -14.68
N ARG A 30 -5.04 12.23 -15.52
CA ARG A 30 -6.13 11.27 -15.35
C ARG A 30 -5.71 10.02 -14.57
N ALA A 31 -4.74 10.14 -13.69
CA ALA A 31 -4.30 9.01 -12.88
C ALA A 31 -5.45 8.48 -12.03
N ILE A 32 -5.52 7.17 -11.91
CA ILE A 32 -6.45 6.50 -11.01
C ILE A 32 -5.74 6.31 -9.68
N ASN A 33 -6.36 6.76 -8.60
CA ASN A 33 -5.78 6.61 -7.28
C ASN A 33 -6.18 5.27 -6.68
N LEU A 34 -5.19 4.39 -6.52
CA LEU A 34 -5.33 3.13 -5.80
C LEU A 34 -4.77 3.38 -4.41
N ASN A 35 -5.62 3.37 -3.38
CA ASN A 35 -5.11 3.64 -2.05
C ASN A 35 -4.33 2.44 -1.51
N ILE A 36 -3.60 2.66 -0.41
CA ILE A 36 -2.69 1.64 0.11
C ILE A 36 -3.43 0.41 0.61
N GLU A 37 -4.61 0.57 1.20
CA GLU A 37 -5.40 -0.58 1.61
C GLU A 37 -5.89 -1.40 0.42
N GLU A 38 -6.23 -0.75 -0.68
CA GLU A 38 -6.60 -1.44 -1.91
C GLU A 38 -5.42 -2.21 -2.49
N PHE A 39 -4.24 -1.60 -2.48
CA PHE A 39 -3.01 -2.27 -2.91
C PHE A 39 -2.72 -3.49 -2.04
N GLU A 40 -2.87 -3.37 -0.72
CA GLU A 40 -2.61 -4.48 0.20
C GLU A 40 -3.56 -5.65 -0.02
N VAL A 41 -4.83 -5.37 -0.28
CA VAL A 41 -5.80 -6.44 -0.56
C VAL A 41 -5.41 -7.22 -1.81
N ILE A 42 -4.98 -6.53 -2.86
CA ILE A 42 -4.48 -7.19 -4.08
C ILE A 42 -3.27 -8.06 -3.75
N ARG A 43 -2.35 -7.54 -2.94
CA ARG A 43 -1.17 -8.31 -2.56
C ARG A 43 -1.56 -9.59 -1.82
N LEU A 44 -2.44 -9.48 -0.84
CA LEU A 44 -2.81 -10.63 -0.02
C LEU A 44 -3.63 -11.66 -0.79
N LEU A 45 -4.62 -11.23 -1.56
CA LEU A 45 -5.53 -12.15 -2.23
C LEU A 45 -4.99 -12.67 -3.55
N ASP A 46 -4.48 -11.77 -4.40
CA ASP A 46 -4.11 -12.15 -5.75
C ASP A 46 -2.65 -12.55 -5.90
N TYR A 47 -1.78 -12.05 -5.05
CA TYR A 47 -0.37 -12.41 -5.08
C TYR A 47 -0.04 -13.52 -4.08
N GLU A 48 -0.46 -13.38 -2.82
CA GLU A 48 -0.19 -14.38 -1.78
C GLU A 48 -1.20 -15.53 -1.79
N ASN A 49 -2.28 -15.39 -2.53
CA ASN A 49 -3.33 -16.41 -2.65
C ASN A 49 -4.04 -16.74 -1.34
N LEU A 50 -4.19 -15.76 -0.47
CA LEU A 50 -4.93 -15.96 0.77
C LEU A 50 -6.43 -15.88 0.52
N SER A 51 -7.21 -16.49 1.40
CA SER A 51 -8.65 -16.34 1.38
C SER A 51 -9.05 -14.96 1.88
N GLN A 52 -10.28 -14.55 1.58
CA GLN A 52 -10.78 -13.27 2.10
C GLN A 52 -10.82 -13.28 3.62
N LEU A 53 -11.17 -14.42 4.22
CA LEU A 53 -11.20 -14.52 5.68
C LEU A 53 -9.80 -14.33 6.26
N GLU A 54 -8.79 -14.99 5.71
CA GLU A 54 -7.42 -14.86 6.18
C GLU A 54 -6.92 -13.42 6.02
N ALA A 55 -7.17 -12.81 4.87
CA ALA A 55 -6.75 -11.44 4.61
C ALA A 55 -7.45 -10.46 5.55
N SER A 56 -8.73 -10.66 5.83
CA SER A 56 -9.46 -9.77 6.73
C SER A 56 -8.88 -9.80 8.14
N LYS A 57 -8.44 -10.96 8.59
CA LYS A 57 -7.81 -11.09 9.90
C LYS A 57 -6.46 -10.37 9.93
N ILE A 58 -5.66 -10.52 8.88
CA ILE A 58 -4.37 -9.84 8.79
C ILE A 58 -4.54 -8.34 8.79
N MET A 59 -5.49 -7.82 8.03
CA MET A 59 -5.74 -6.39 7.94
C MET A 59 -6.59 -5.85 9.10
N GLU A 60 -7.06 -6.71 9.97
CA GLU A 60 -7.89 -6.36 11.13
C GLU A 60 -9.13 -5.57 10.75
N ILE A 61 -9.78 -6.00 9.69
CA ILE A 61 -11.05 -5.44 9.23
C ILE A 61 -12.07 -6.57 9.07
N SER A 62 -13.33 -6.19 8.96
CA SER A 62 -14.38 -7.18 8.76
C SER A 62 -14.29 -7.76 7.35
N ARG A 63 -14.76 -8.99 7.18
CA ARG A 63 -14.78 -9.61 5.87
C ARG A 63 -15.60 -8.83 4.84
N PRO A 64 -16.81 -8.31 5.17
CA PRO A 64 -17.53 -7.47 4.23
C PRO A 64 -16.76 -6.21 3.82
N SER A 65 -16.03 -5.59 4.75
CA SER A 65 -15.18 -4.45 4.42
C SER A 65 -14.07 -4.83 3.45
N LEU A 66 -13.42 -5.97 3.70
CA LEU A 66 -12.38 -6.47 2.80
C LEU A 66 -12.94 -6.73 1.41
N THR A 67 -14.11 -7.35 1.32
CA THR A 67 -14.75 -7.64 0.03
C THR A 67 -15.00 -6.36 -0.76
N ARG A 68 -15.49 -5.31 -0.08
CA ARG A 68 -15.72 -4.01 -0.75
C ARG A 68 -14.42 -3.37 -1.22
N ILE A 69 -13.37 -3.43 -0.40
CA ILE A 69 -12.06 -2.89 -0.78
C ILE A 69 -11.51 -3.65 -1.99
N TYR A 70 -11.61 -4.95 -1.96
CA TYR A 70 -11.14 -5.81 -3.05
C TYR A 70 -11.88 -5.52 -4.35
N ASP A 71 -13.19 -5.39 -4.28
CA ASP A 71 -14.00 -5.07 -5.46
C ASP A 71 -13.59 -3.73 -6.07
N ARG A 72 -13.42 -2.70 -5.23
CA ARG A 72 -12.97 -1.40 -5.69
C ARG A 72 -11.57 -1.46 -6.31
N ALA A 73 -10.66 -2.17 -5.65
CA ALA A 73 -9.29 -2.30 -6.13
C ALA A 73 -9.23 -2.91 -7.51
N ARG A 74 -9.94 -4.01 -7.72
CA ARG A 74 -9.94 -4.70 -9.00
C ARG A 74 -10.55 -3.85 -10.11
N LYS A 75 -11.64 -3.15 -9.81
CA LYS A 75 -12.29 -2.26 -10.79
C LYS A 75 -11.38 -1.10 -11.18
N LYS A 76 -10.67 -0.52 -10.21
CA LYS A 76 -9.72 0.56 -10.49
C LYS A 76 -8.58 0.09 -11.37
N ILE A 77 -8.02 -1.07 -11.07
CA ILE A 77 -6.92 -1.64 -11.86
C ILE A 77 -7.39 -1.95 -13.28
N ALA A 78 -8.55 -2.59 -13.40
CA ALA A 78 -9.11 -2.91 -14.71
C ALA A 78 -9.34 -1.64 -15.53
N LYS A 79 -9.89 -0.60 -14.93
CA LYS A 79 -10.12 0.66 -15.61
C LYS A 79 -8.81 1.28 -16.09
N ALA A 80 -7.79 1.28 -15.20
CA ALA A 80 -6.48 1.83 -15.57
C ALA A 80 -5.86 1.09 -16.74
N LEU A 81 -5.93 -0.25 -16.72
CA LEU A 81 -5.33 -1.06 -17.78
C LEU A 81 -6.06 -0.90 -19.11
N ILE A 82 -7.39 -0.92 -19.10
CA ILE A 82 -8.16 -0.92 -20.34
C ILE A 82 -8.26 0.48 -20.94
N GLU A 83 -8.44 1.49 -20.10
CA GLU A 83 -8.57 2.87 -20.56
C GLU A 83 -7.24 3.62 -20.61
N VAL A 84 -6.16 2.96 -20.23
CA VAL A 84 -4.79 3.49 -20.28
C VAL A 84 -4.63 4.72 -19.39
N HIS A 85 -4.86 4.54 -18.09
CA HIS A 85 -4.63 5.58 -17.10
C HIS A 85 -3.41 5.24 -16.26
N PRO A 86 -2.61 6.22 -15.84
CA PRO A 86 -1.62 5.99 -14.80
C PRO A 86 -2.31 5.57 -13.51
N ILE A 87 -1.60 4.79 -12.70
CA ILE A 87 -2.06 4.43 -11.36
C ILE A 87 -1.17 5.15 -10.35
N ARG A 88 -1.80 5.81 -9.39
CA ARG A 88 -1.10 6.44 -8.28
C ARG A 88 -1.44 5.67 -7.03
N ILE A 89 -0.40 5.26 -6.27
CA ILE A 89 -0.59 4.47 -5.05
C ILE A 89 -0.28 5.37 -3.85
N GLU A 90 -1.31 5.86 -3.19
CA GLU A 90 -1.16 6.75 -2.05
C GLU A 90 -2.47 6.87 -1.27
N GLY A 91 -2.35 7.26 -0.01
CA GLY A 91 -3.51 7.55 0.82
C GLY A 91 -4.21 6.30 1.34
N GLY A 92 -5.33 6.53 1.98
CA GLY A 92 -6.14 5.49 2.59
C GLY A 92 -6.15 5.59 4.11
N LYS A 93 -7.00 4.77 4.73
CA LYS A 93 -7.10 4.70 6.19
C LYS A 93 -6.34 3.48 6.66
N ILE A 94 -5.08 3.67 6.99
CA ILE A 94 -4.16 2.57 7.27
C ILE A 94 -3.32 2.81 8.51
N VAL A 95 -2.83 1.71 9.09
CA VAL A 95 -1.75 1.69 10.07
C VAL A 95 -0.76 0.62 9.63
N TYR A 96 0.52 0.87 9.81
CA TYR A 96 1.52 -0.15 9.50
C TYR A 96 1.69 -1.10 10.67
N ASP A 97 1.92 -2.36 10.32
CA ASP A 97 2.08 -3.46 11.25
C ASP A 97 3.32 -3.27 12.13
N GLU A 98 4.37 -2.74 11.56
CA GLU A 98 5.66 -2.53 12.21
C GLU A 98 6.20 -1.15 11.88
N HIS A 99 7.30 -0.79 12.52
CA HIS A 99 7.98 0.47 12.22
C HIS A 99 8.78 0.33 10.94
N TRP A 100 8.32 0.98 9.92
CA TRP A 100 8.97 0.98 8.61
C TRP A 100 9.63 2.32 8.33
N TYR A 101 10.70 2.27 7.56
CA TYR A 101 11.44 3.44 7.10
C TYR A 101 11.56 3.42 5.60
N GLU A 102 11.69 4.59 5.01
CA GLU A 102 11.97 4.76 3.59
C GLU A 102 13.34 5.39 3.44
N CYS A 103 14.18 4.81 2.59
CA CYS A 103 15.45 5.42 2.25
C CYS A 103 15.25 6.39 1.10
N LEU A 104 15.63 7.66 1.30
CA LEU A 104 15.48 8.68 0.27
C LEU A 104 16.53 8.53 -0.84
N LYS A 105 17.60 7.80 -0.57
CA LYS A 105 18.66 7.57 -1.55
C LYS A 105 18.36 6.39 -2.46
N CYS A 106 18.11 5.20 -1.91
CA CYS A 106 17.87 3.99 -2.73
C CYS A 106 16.39 3.69 -2.92
N LYS A 107 15.50 4.47 -2.31
CA LYS A 107 14.04 4.36 -2.44
C LYS A 107 13.45 3.05 -1.91
N SER A 108 14.20 2.29 -1.15
CA SER A 108 13.69 1.06 -0.56
C SER A 108 12.94 1.34 0.74
N HIS A 109 12.03 0.44 1.08
CA HIS A 109 11.44 0.40 2.41
C HIS A 109 12.13 -0.70 3.21
N PHE A 110 12.36 -0.44 4.48
CA PHE A 110 13.05 -1.40 5.34
C PHE A 110 12.58 -1.25 6.78
N ASN A 111 12.76 -2.32 7.54
CA ASN A 111 12.58 -2.31 8.98
C ASN A 111 13.57 -3.28 9.59
N ASN A 112 13.72 -3.19 10.91
CA ASN A 112 14.47 -4.16 11.67
C ASN A 112 13.75 -4.33 13.01
N PRO A 113 13.02 -5.43 13.20
CA PRO A 113 12.23 -5.63 14.42
C PRO A 113 13.08 -5.71 15.68
N ASN A 114 14.40 -5.90 15.56
CA ASN A 114 15.31 -5.97 16.71
C ASN A 114 15.89 -4.61 17.11
N VAL A 115 15.58 -3.56 16.36
CA VAL A 115 16.10 -2.21 16.62
C VAL A 115 14.94 -1.22 16.58
N GLU A 116 14.75 -0.49 17.68
CA GLU A 116 13.63 0.47 17.75
C GLU A 116 13.85 1.69 16.88
N ASP A 117 15.07 2.23 16.90
CA ASP A 117 15.39 3.42 16.13
C ASP A 117 16.53 3.12 15.17
N LEU A 118 16.20 3.11 13.89
CA LEU A 118 17.21 2.89 12.84
C LEU A 118 17.80 4.24 12.44
N ASN A 119 19.11 4.27 12.30
CA ASN A 119 19.85 5.48 11.95
C ASN A 119 20.31 5.48 10.50
N SER A 120 20.24 4.35 9.83
CA SER A 120 20.69 4.23 8.45
C SER A 120 19.92 3.13 7.74
N CYS A 121 19.91 3.23 6.41
CA CYS A 121 19.30 2.23 5.56
C CYS A 121 20.03 0.88 5.71
N THR A 122 19.25 -0.19 5.88
CA THR A 122 19.82 -1.53 6.03
C THR A 122 20.37 -2.08 4.72
N LEU A 123 20.04 -1.45 3.58
CA LEU A 123 20.44 -1.91 2.26
C LEU A 123 21.62 -1.12 1.69
N CYS A 124 21.61 0.21 1.80
CA CYS A 124 22.66 1.04 1.22
C CYS A 124 23.47 1.85 2.24
N SER A 125 23.13 1.74 3.52
CA SER A 125 23.81 2.41 4.64
C SER A 125 23.67 3.94 4.63
N SER A 126 22.81 4.51 3.78
CA SER A 126 22.55 5.94 3.79
C SER A 126 21.89 6.37 5.09
N THR A 127 22.25 7.55 5.59
CA THR A 127 21.57 8.14 6.76
C THR A 127 20.37 8.97 6.37
N ASP A 128 20.09 9.11 5.08
CA ASP A 128 18.97 9.89 4.57
C ASP A 128 17.71 9.04 4.52
N ILE A 129 17.13 8.82 5.70
CA ILE A 129 15.96 7.97 5.87
C ILE A 129 14.83 8.71 6.56
N LEU A 130 13.60 8.31 6.25
CA LEU A 130 12.40 8.81 6.88
C LEU A 130 11.61 7.66 7.48
N LYS A 131 11.07 7.88 8.66
CA LYS A 131 10.13 6.93 9.25
C LYS A 131 8.80 7.03 8.48
N VAL A 132 8.29 5.89 8.05
CA VAL A 132 7.01 5.85 7.36
C VAL A 132 5.90 6.03 8.38
N GLU A 133 5.14 7.11 8.25
CA GLU A 133 4.06 7.39 9.17
C GLU A 133 2.72 7.24 8.48
N VAL A 134 1.71 6.98 9.30
CA VAL A 134 0.35 6.79 8.84
C VAL A 134 -0.34 8.13 8.79
N GLU A 135 -0.88 8.46 7.62
CA GLU A 135 -1.79 9.59 7.49
C GLU A 135 -3.18 9.17 7.92
N LYS A 136 -3.77 9.97 8.76
CA LYS A 136 -5.13 9.72 9.21
C LYS A 136 -6.16 10.36 8.31
#